data_64f7549e85f2f08181597fc9fe20e9fb
#
_entry.id   64f7549e85f2f08181597fc9fe20e9fb
#
_cell.length_a   1.000
_cell.length_b   1.000
_cell.length_c   1.000
_cell.angle_alpha   90.00
_cell.angle_beta   90.00
_cell.angle_gamma   90.00
#
_symmetry.space_group_name_H-M   'P 1'
#
loop_
_entity.id
_entity.type
_entity.pdbx_description
1 polymer ?
#
loop_
_entity_poly.entity_id
_entity_poly.type
_entity_poly.pdbx_seq_one_letter_code
_entity_poly.pdbx_strand_id
1 'polypeptide(L)'
;MSNQQNFLDTIQQGYATKGDYLLLGKAMLNHEVFTSADIRLPLRTLNRHGLIAGATGTGKTKTLQHITEGLSDKGIPVLLMDIKGDLSGLAQCGDHNPKLDERCQRMGINFVSESYPVELLTISNEKGARLRATVTEFGPILLSKILELNDTQQGVVAMLFKYCDDNGLPLLDLKDFKKVLQWITNEGAEEIEQQYGKVSSATTSTILRKIIELEQQGAELFFGERSFDVRDLLATDPTTQQGMVHIMRLIDLQDRPKLFATFMLSLLAEIYATFPEVGDAERPKLVIFIDEAHLIFNDASKALLNQIETIIKLIRSKGVGIFFCTQTPTDVPDAILGQLGMKVQHALRAFTAKDRKDIKLTAQNYPETAFYDTETLLTELGIGEALITVLSEKGNPTPLAQTMLCPPKSRMGILTPEEITDLLDQSRLVRKYNEVIDRESAFEMLTQKVQQQTPQTEETKEKPKTKEKEEPSWMSTITKNPMARQLGNTLMREVTRGLLGVLGLKKGR
;
A
#
# COMPACT_ATOMS: atom_id res chain seq x y z
N MET A 1 -26.01 -19.15 37.55
CA MET A 1 -24.86 -18.21 37.47
C MET A 1 -25.41 -16.81 37.21
N SER A 2 -24.80 -15.77 37.78
CA SER A 2 -25.24 -14.41 37.46
C SER A 2 -24.93 -14.12 35.99
N ASN A 3 -25.69 -13.20 35.34
CA ASN A 3 -25.43 -12.80 33.95
C ASN A 3 -23.99 -12.31 33.77
N GLN A 4 -23.44 -11.61 34.75
CA GLN A 4 -22.03 -11.15 34.77
C GLN A 4 -21.03 -12.30 34.78
N GLN A 5 -21.26 -13.36 35.53
CA GLN A 5 -20.35 -14.52 35.57
C GLN A 5 -20.34 -15.26 34.22
N ASN A 6 -21.52 -15.45 33.63
CA ASN A 6 -21.63 -16.06 32.30
C ASN A 6 -20.94 -15.22 31.22
N PHE A 7 -21.06 -13.90 31.32
CA PHE A 7 -20.34 -12.96 30.46
C PHE A 7 -18.82 -13.12 30.59
N LEU A 8 -18.29 -13.06 31.83
CA LEU A 8 -16.86 -13.21 32.08
C LEU A 8 -16.31 -14.53 31.56
N ASP A 9 -16.99 -15.63 31.85
CA ASP A 9 -16.56 -16.96 31.38
C ASP A 9 -16.55 -17.03 29.83
N THR A 10 -17.56 -16.46 29.18
CA THR A 10 -17.67 -16.44 27.72
C THR A 10 -16.52 -15.63 27.09
N ILE A 11 -16.24 -14.45 27.64
CA ILE A 11 -15.16 -13.59 27.09
C ILE A 11 -13.78 -14.21 27.36
N GLN A 12 -13.52 -14.64 28.58
CA GLN A 12 -12.23 -15.24 28.96
C GLN A 12 -11.92 -16.49 28.12
N GLN A 13 -12.91 -17.35 27.87
CA GLN A 13 -12.75 -18.52 27.02
C GLN A 13 -12.60 -18.15 25.53
N GLY A 14 -13.41 -17.19 25.06
CA GLY A 14 -13.42 -16.79 23.65
C GLY A 14 -12.15 -16.09 23.20
N TYR A 15 -11.52 -15.31 24.10
CA TYR A 15 -10.28 -14.58 23.83
C TYR A 15 -9.04 -15.25 24.42
N ALA A 16 -9.16 -16.48 24.91
CA ALA A 16 -8.00 -17.25 25.36
C ALA A 16 -7.07 -17.57 24.18
N THR A 17 -5.78 -17.32 24.36
CA THR A 17 -4.74 -17.65 23.37
C THR A 17 -3.52 -18.24 24.08
N LYS A 18 -2.85 -19.19 23.42
CA LYS A 18 -1.61 -19.80 23.91
C LYS A 18 -0.37 -19.14 23.32
N GLY A 19 -0.51 -18.58 22.11
CA GLY A 19 0.56 -17.90 21.41
C GLY A 19 0.68 -16.41 21.79
N ASP A 20 1.56 -15.71 21.10
CA ASP A 20 1.73 -14.27 21.25
C ASP A 20 0.48 -13.51 20.82
N TYR A 21 0.19 -12.43 21.54
CA TYR A 21 -0.98 -11.58 21.29
C TYR A 21 -0.71 -10.11 21.60
N LEU A 22 -1.58 -9.25 21.09
CA LEU A 22 -1.72 -7.85 21.51
C LEU A 22 -2.91 -7.71 22.43
N LEU A 23 -2.76 -6.98 23.54
CA LEU A 23 -3.87 -6.59 24.40
C LEU A 23 -4.55 -5.37 23.78
N LEU A 24 -5.78 -5.52 23.26
CA LEU A 24 -6.54 -4.41 22.71
C LEU A 24 -7.23 -3.57 23.78
N GLY A 25 -7.67 -4.22 24.87
CA GLY A 25 -8.38 -3.56 25.96
C GLY A 25 -9.01 -4.54 26.93
N LYS A 26 -9.97 -4.04 27.69
CA LYS A 26 -10.75 -4.79 28.67
C LYS A 26 -12.22 -4.82 28.27
N ALA A 27 -12.88 -5.99 28.45
CA ALA A 27 -14.30 -6.12 28.17
C ALA A 27 -15.14 -5.27 29.10
N MET A 28 -16.28 -4.84 28.59
CA MET A 28 -17.29 -4.05 29.30
C MET A 28 -18.67 -4.69 29.21
N LEU A 29 -19.45 -4.55 30.27
CA LEU A 29 -20.87 -4.88 30.28
C LEU A 29 -21.61 -3.82 31.13
N ASN A 30 -22.68 -3.24 30.63
CA ASN A 30 -23.47 -2.21 31.33
C ASN A 30 -22.61 -1.05 31.86
N HIS A 31 -21.68 -0.53 31.04
CA HIS A 31 -20.72 0.54 31.36
C HIS A 31 -19.64 0.18 32.42
N GLU A 32 -19.66 -1.02 32.96
CA GLU A 32 -18.64 -1.52 33.88
C GLU A 32 -17.49 -2.20 33.13
N VAL A 33 -16.25 -1.90 33.51
CA VAL A 33 -15.02 -2.47 32.94
C VAL A 33 -14.57 -3.66 33.78
N PHE A 34 -14.40 -4.81 33.15
CA PHE A 34 -13.92 -6.02 33.84
C PHE A 34 -12.42 -6.19 33.66
N THR A 35 -11.65 -5.81 34.64
CA THR A 35 -10.17 -5.83 34.61
C THR A 35 -9.58 -7.22 34.36
N SER A 36 -10.30 -8.29 34.67
CA SER A 36 -9.93 -9.69 34.44
C SER A 36 -10.28 -10.21 33.05
N ALA A 37 -11.04 -9.45 32.26
CA ALA A 37 -11.52 -9.87 30.94
C ALA A 37 -10.73 -9.18 29.81
N ASP A 38 -9.56 -9.71 29.49
CA ASP A 38 -8.68 -9.22 28.43
C ASP A 38 -9.26 -9.49 27.05
N ILE A 39 -9.26 -8.48 26.18
CA ILE A 39 -9.54 -8.62 24.76
C ILE A 39 -8.21 -8.75 24.03
N ARG A 40 -7.88 -9.97 23.62
CA ARG A 40 -6.59 -10.35 23.05
C ARG A 40 -6.71 -10.57 21.56
N LEU A 41 -5.77 -10.01 20.81
CA LEU A 41 -5.62 -10.19 19.37
C LEU A 41 -4.43 -11.12 19.11
N PRO A 42 -4.65 -12.39 18.70
CA PRO A 42 -3.57 -13.33 18.45
C PRO A 42 -2.74 -12.89 17.23
N LEU A 43 -1.40 -12.87 17.35
CA LEU A 43 -0.52 -12.48 16.25
C LEU A 43 -0.65 -13.41 15.04
N ARG A 44 -0.86 -14.70 15.29
CA ARG A 44 -1.01 -15.72 14.25
C ARG A 44 -2.14 -15.45 13.25
N THR A 45 -3.17 -14.70 13.65
CA THR A 45 -4.35 -14.43 12.82
C THR A 45 -4.32 -13.07 12.12
N LEU A 46 -3.28 -12.26 12.34
CA LEU A 46 -3.20 -10.91 11.78
C LEU A 46 -3.01 -10.88 10.25
N ASN A 47 -2.47 -11.93 9.64
CA ASN A 47 -2.42 -12.07 8.19
C ASN A 47 -3.80 -12.32 7.54
N ARG A 48 -4.87 -12.43 8.35
CA ARG A 48 -6.26 -12.58 7.88
C ARG A 48 -7.02 -11.26 7.81
N HIS A 49 -6.25 -10.18 7.72
CA HIS A 49 -6.74 -8.82 7.49
C HIS A 49 -7.70 -8.31 8.57
N GLY A 50 -8.05 -7.03 8.52
CA GLY A 50 -8.94 -6.44 9.52
C GLY A 50 -9.59 -5.14 9.10
N LEU A 51 -10.58 -4.73 9.91
CA LEU A 51 -11.32 -3.48 9.77
C LEU A 51 -11.30 -2.72 11.09
N ILE A 52 -11.04 -1.43 11.04
CA ILE A 52 -11.23 -0.47 12.11
C ILE A 52 -12.21 0.60 11.59
N ALA A 53 -13.46 0.53 12.02
CA ALA A 53 -14.49 1.44 11.51
C ALA A 53 -15.13 2.28 12.63
N GLY A 54 -15.70 3.42 12.28
CA GLY A 54 -16.45 4.28 13.20
C GLY A 54 -16.44 5.76 12.80
N ALA A 55 -17.33 6.53 13.34
CA ALA A 55 -17.46 7.96 13.05
C ALA A 55 -16.20 8.76 13.43
N THR A 56 -16.06 9.94 12.86
CA THR A 56 -14.94 10.86 13.19
C THR A 56 -14.96 11.21 14.68
N GLY A 57 -13.77 11.24 15.29
CA GLY A 57 -13.60 11.59 16.72
C GLY A 57 -13.91 10.46 17.71
N THR A 58 -14.22 9.24 17.27
CA THR A 58 -14.53 8.10 18.16
C THR A 58 -13.31 7.34 18.66
N GLY A 59 -12.12 7.59 18.09
CA GLY A 59 -10.85 6.99 18.53
C GLY A 59 -10.19 6.03 17.56
N LYS A 60 -10.66 5.92 16.30
CA LYS A 60 -10.07 5.02 15.27
C LYS A 60 -8.55 5.16 15.14
N THR A 61 -8.07 6.39 14.91
CA THR A 61 -6.62 6.67 14.76
C THR A 61 -5.84 6.23 16.00
N LYS A 62 -6.40 6.39 17.21
CA LYS A 62 -5.74 5.96 18.45
C LYS A 62 -5.72 4.45 18.62
N THR A 63 -6.75 3.75 18.14
CA THR A 63 -6.75 2.28 18.06
C THR A 63 -5.71 1.77 17.07
N LEU A 64 -5.64 2.38 15.88
CA LEU A 64 -4.60 2.07 14.89
C LEU A 64 -3.20 2.30 15.47
N GLN A 65 -2.99 3.44 16.12
CA GLN A 65 -1.73 3.79 16.79
C GLN A 65 -1.35 2.73 17.84
N HIS A 66 -2.26 2.37 18.76
CA HIS A 66 -2.02 1.35 19.79
C HIS A 66 -1.68 -0.03 19.20
N ILE A 67 -2.39 -0.46 18.14
CA ILE A 67 -2.08 -1.75 17.49
C ILE A 67 -0.70 -1.69 16.81
N THR A 68 -0.36 -0.58 16.15
CA THR A 68 0.96 -0.35 15.54
C THR A 68 2.08 -0.46 16.56
N GLU A 69 1.94 0.19 17.72
CA GLU A 69 2.88 0.14 18.83
C GLU A 69 3.11 -1.28 19.30
N GLY A 70 2.02 -2.01 19.57
CA GLY A 70 2.10 -3.40 20.00
C GLY A 70 2.74 -4.32 18.96
N LEU A 71 2.53 -4.09 17.66
CA LEU A 71 3.21 -4.82 16.58
C LEU A 71 4.71 -4.52 16.57
N SER A 72 5.08 -3.24 16.66
CA SER A 72 6.47 -2.80 16.73
C SER A 72 7.20 -3.43 17.93
N ASP A 73 6.58 -3.42 19.12
CA ASP A 73 7.10 -4.09 20.34
C ASP A 73 7.37 -5.60 20.14
N LYS A 74 6.62 -6.23 19.26
CA LYS A 74 6.78 -7.66 18.90
C LYS A 74 7.77 -7.88 17.76
N GLY A 75 8.48 -6.85 17.30
CA GLY A 75 9.43 -6.93 16.20
C GLY A 75 8.76 -7.10 14.83
N ILE A 76 7.48 -6.72 14.70
CA ILE A 76 6.71 -6.81 13.46
C ILE A 76 6.68 -5.42 12.82
N PRO A 77 7.28 -5.23 11.64
CA PRO A 77 7.23 -3.96 10.94
C PRO A 77 5.83 -3.64 10.45
N VAL A 78 5.55 -2.34 10.38
CA VAL A 78 4.23 -1.80 10.02
C VAL A 78 4.38 -0.75 8.94
N LEU A 79 3.46 -0.75 7.97
CA LEU A 79 3.30 0.32 6.99
C LEU A 79 1.96 1.02 7.23
N LEU A 80 1.99 2.31 7.51
CA LEU A 80 0.82 3.16 7.73
C LEU A 80 0.61 4.06 6.50
N MET A 81 -0.55 4.00 5.88
CA MET A 81 -0.98 4.95 4.85
C MET A 81 -1.70 6.12 5.53
N ASP A 82 -0.94 7.16 5.84
CA ASP A 82 -1.42 8.31 6.62
C ASP A 82 -1.90 9.45 5.70
N ILE A 83 -3.20 9.46 5.44
CA ILE A 83 -3.85 10.46 4.58
C ILE A 83 -4.17 11.74 5.38
N LYS A 84 -4.38 11.62 6.69
CA LYS A 84 -4.68 12.79 7.55
C LYS A 84 -3.44 13.49 8.09
N GLY A 85 -2.30 12.79 8.12
CA GLY A 85 -1.07 13.30 8.69
C GLY A 85 -1.04 13.29 10.21
N ASP A 86 -1.91 12.49 10.88
CA ASP A 86 -2.10 12.52 12.34
C ASP A 86 -1.39 11.36 13.07
N LEU A 87 -0.57 10.56 12.38
CA LEU A 87 0.15 9.40 12.92
C LEU A 87 1.64 9.64 13.21
N SER A 88 2.18 10.76 12.80
CA SER A 88 3.63 11.05 12.95
C SER A 88 4.11 11.07 14.41
N GLY A 89 3.22 11.33 15.36
CA GLY A 89 3.53 11.30 16.80
C GLY A 89 4.03 9.98 17.35
N LEU A 90 3.89 8.87 16.62
CA LEU A 90 4.49 7.57 16.97
C LEU A 90 6.00 7.66 17.23
N ALA A 91 6.71 8.61 16.60
CA ALA A 91 8.14 8.84 16.80
C ALA A 91 8.49 9.50 18.15
N GLN A 92 7.53 9.93 18.94
CA GLN A 92 7.75 10.63 20.20
C GLN A 92 7.00 9.98 21.36
N CYS A 93 7.56 10.11 22.55
CA CYS A 93 6.92 9.64 23.78
C CYS A 93 5.58 10.34 24.01
N GLY A 94 4.60 9.61 24.54
CA GLY A 94 3.28 10.15 24.88
C GLY A 94 3.31 11.01 26.13
N ASP A 95 2.41 11.99 26.19
CA ASP A 95 2.25 12.88 27.35
C ASP A 95 1.29 12.27 28.38
N HIS A 96 1.65 12.36 29.65
CA HIS A 96 0.75 12.04 30.74
C HIS A 96 -0.35 13.11 30.85
N ASN A 97 -1.57 12.66 31.04
CA ASN A 97 -2.68 13.55 31.37
C ASN A 97 -3.70 12.84 32.31
N PRO A 98 -4.47 13.59 33.12
CA PRO A 98 -5.36 13.01 34.12
C PRO A 98 -6.43 12.05 33.55
N LYS A 99 -6.93 12.32 32.33
CA LYS A 99 -7.93 11.45 31.67
C LYS A 99 -7.33 10.09 31.28
N LEU A 100 -6.07 10.11 30.87
CA LEU A 100 -5.32 8.90 30.52
C LEU A 100 -5.09 8.05 31.77
N ASP A 101 -4.66 8.67 32.86
CA ASP A 101 -4.41 8.00 34.13
C ASP A 101 -5.69 7.39 34.70
N GLU A 102 -6.81 8.11 34.70
CA GLU A 102 -8.12 7.61 35.08
C GLU A 102 -8.54 6.39 34.24
N ARG A 103 -8.34 6.48 32.90
CA ARG A 103 -8.64 5.37 32.01
C ARG A 103 -7.81 4.13 32.33
N CYS A 104 -6.52 4.28 32.50
CA CYS A 104 -5.61 3.17 32.86
C CYS A 104 -5.98 2.58 34.22
N GLN A 105 -6.32 3.39 35.19
CA GLN A 105 -6.79 2.93 36.50
C GLN A 105 -8.08 2.10 36.39
N ARG A 106 -9.07 2.56 35.62
CA ARG A 106 -10.30 1.80 35.38
C ARG A 106 -10.05 0.44 34.72
N MET A 107 -9.04 0.36 33.86
CA MET A 107 -8.64 -0.87 33.17
C MET A 107 -7.72 -1.77 34.00
N GLY A 108 -7.20 -1.29 35.12
CA GLY A 108 -6.20 -1.99 35.92
C GLY A 108 -4.87 -2.19 35.19
N ILE A 109 -4.46 -1.24 34.35
CA ILE A 109 -3.18 -1.24 33.62
C ILE A 109 -2.35 -0.02 34.00
N ASN A 110 -1.03 -0.10 33.83
CA ASN A 110 -0.13 1.04 33.99
C ASN A 110 0.11 1.69 32.64
N PHE A 111 0.05 3.03 32.61
CA PHE A 111 0.49 3.79 31.46
C PHE A 111 2.03 3.83 31.42
N VAL A 112 2.60 3.52 30.25
CA VAL A 112 4.03 3.63 29.98
C VAL A 112 4.17 4.52 28.75
N SER A 113 4.88 5.64 28.90
CA SER A 113 5.18 6.55 27.79
C SER A 113 6.37 6.01 27.00
N GLU A 114 6.23 5.86 25.68
CA GLU A 114 7.24 5.24 24.81
C GLU A 114 7.21 5.86 23.42
N SER A 115 8.34 5.86 22.72
CA SER A 115 8.45 6.26 21.31
C SER A 115 8.87 5.06 20.46
N TYR A 116 8.57 5.11 19.17
CA TYR A 116 8.77 4.00 18.26
C TYR A 116 9.71 4.37 17.11
N PRO A 117 10.44 3.41 16.50
CA PRO A 117 11.30 3.67 15.38
C PRO A 117 10.46 3.94 14.12
N VAL A 118 10.45 5.20 13.67
CA VAL A 118 9.64 5.68 12.56
C VAL A 118 10.50 6.06 11.36
N GLU A 119 10.09 5.65 10.16
CA GLU A 119 10.57 6.14 8.88
C GLU A 119 9.43 6.85 8.14
N LEU A 120 9.63 8.09 7.72
CA LEU A 120 8.66 8.84 6.91
C LEU A 120 8.89 8.58 5.43
N LEU A 121 7.85 8.15 4.73
CA LEU A 121 7.86 7.83 3.30
C LEU A 121 6.96 8.79 2.52
N THR A 122 7.23 8.99 1.24
CA THR A 122 6.40 9.83 0.37
C THR A 122 6.45 9.38 -1.10
N ILE A 123 5.36 9.61 -1.83
CA ILE A 123 5.28 9.50 -3.29
C ILE A 123 4.93 10.84 -3.94
N SER A 124 4.98 11.92 -3.17
CA SER A 124 4.52 13.24 -3.54
C SER A 124 5.52 14.32 -3.13
N ASN A 125 5.07 15.56 -2.95
CA ASN A 125 5.90 16.67 -2.48
C ASN A 125 6.10 16.70 -0.96
N GLU A 126 5.44 15.82 -0.21
CA GLU A 126 5.62 15.71 1.22
C GLU A 126 7.07 15.31 1.57
N LYS A 127 7.53 15.73 2.76
CA LYS A 127 8.87 15.38 3.25
C LYS A 127 8.92 13.91 3.67
N GLY A 128 9.89 13.16 3.17
CA GLY A 128 10.06 11.72 3.46
C GLY A 128 11.06 11.06 2.51
N ALA A 129 11.32 9.78 2.72
CA ALA A 129 12.03 8.97 1.74
C ALA A 129 11.13 8.74 0.52
N ARG A 130 11.63 9.06 -0.66
CA ARG A 130 10.86 9.00 -1.90
C ARG A 130 10.72 7.57 -2.38
N LEU A 131 9.49 7.10 -2.48
CA LEU A 131 9.17 5.83 -3.10
C LEU A 131 8.90 6.06 -4.58
N ARG A 132 9.75 5.49 -5.42
CA ARG A 132 9.60 5.50 -6.87
C ARG A 132 9.53 4.09 -7.41
N ALA A 133 8.99 3.97 -8.62
CA ALA A 133 9.08 2.77 -9.43
C ALA A 133 9.37 3.16 -10.88
N THR A 134 10.13 2.37 -11.61
CA THR A 134 10.32 2.60 -13.04
C THR A 134 9.12 2.11 -13.83
N VAL A 135 8.88 2.69 -14.99
CA VAL A 135 7.84 2.22 -15.92
C VAL A 135 8.11 0.77 -16.34
N THR A 136 9.38 0.38 -16.48
CA THR A 136 9.79 -1.01 -16.78
C THR A 136 9.29 -1.98 -15.70
N GLU A 137 9.42 -1.65 -14.41
CA GLU A 137 8.97 -2.50 -13.29
C GLU A 137 7.45 -2.65 -13.25
N PHE A 138 6.72 -1.60 -13.60
CA PHE A 138 5.27 -1.69 -13.75
C PHE A 138 4.86 -2.74 -14.79
N GLY A 139 5.57 -2.77 -15.89
CA GLY A 139 5.25 -3.65 -17.00
C GLY A 139 3.96 -3.27 -17.75
N PRO A 140 3.73 -3.90 -18.92
CA PRO A 140 2.64 -3.50 -19.80
C PRO A 140 1.26 -3.77 -19.24
N ILE A 141 1.08 -4.84 -18.45
CA ILE A 141 -0.23 -5.26 -17.94
C ILE A 141 -0.73 -4.29 -16.87
N LEU A 142 0.12 -3.99 -15.88
CA LEU A 142 -0.26 -3.11 -14.79
C LEU A 142 -0.47 -1.68 -15.27
N LEU A 143 0.46 -1.18 -16.10
CA LEU A 143 0.34 0.15 -16.70
C LEU A 143 -0.94 0.30 -17.53
N SER A 144 -1.29 -0.70 -18.34
CA SER A 144 -2.52 -0.69 -19.14
C SER A 144 -3.78 -0.62 -18.30
N LYS A 145 -3.81 -1.30 -17.15
CA LYS A 145 -4.96 -1.28 -16.22
C LYS A 145 -5.12 0.06 -15.53
N ILE A 146 -4.00 0.65 -15.09
CA ILE A 146 -3.97 1.98 -14.47
C ILE A 146 -4.46 3.05 -15.44
N LEU A 147 -4.05 2.96 -16.69
CA LEU A 147 -4.47 3.87 -17.75
C LEU A 147 -5.88 3.53 -18.30
N GLU A 148 -6.54 2.48 -17.79
CA GLU A 148 -7.87 2.03 -18.21
C GLU A 148 -7.97 1.83 -19.73
N LEU A 149 -6.98 1.13 -20.29
CA LEU A 149 -6.87 0.88 -21.71
C LEU A 149 -7.75 -0.29 -22.18
N ASN A 150 -8.35 -0.16 -23.35
CA ASN A 150 -9.04 -1.29 -23.99
C ASN A 150 -8.04 -2.29 -24.60
N ASP A 151 -8.52 -3.46 -25.07
CA ASP A 151 -7.69 -4.56 -25.56
C ASP A 151 -6.74 -4.14 -26.69
N THR A 152 -7.20 -3.29 -27.64
CA THR A 152 -6.36 -2.77 -28.73
C THR A 152 -5.23 -1.89 -28.20
N GLN A 153 -5.52 -1.01 -27.24
CA GLN A 153 -4.54 -0.12 -26.63
C GLN A 153 -3.55 -0.91 -25.77
N GLN A 154 -4.03 -1.92 -25.02
CA GLN A 154 -3.17 -2.85 -24.26
C GLN A 154 -2.20 -3.60 -25.18
N GLY A 155 -2.67 -4.04 -26.36
CA GLY A 155 -1.81 -4.65 -27.35
C GLY A 155 -0.67 -3.74 -27.83
N VAL A 156 -0.96 -2.44 -28.03
CA VAL A 156 0.06 -1.44 -28.41
C VAL A 156 1.06 -1.22 -27.26
N VAL A 157 0.58 -1.13 -26.01
CA VAL A 157 1.48 -1.00 -24.84
C VAL A 157 2.36 -2.24 -24.71
N ALA A 158 1.80 -3.45 -24.84
CA ALA A 158 2.57 -4.69 -24.77
C ALA A 158 3.65 -4.76 -25.85
N MET A 159 3.33 -4.33 -27.09
CA MET A 159 4.27 -4.24 -28.20
C MET A 159 5.38 -3.21 -27.91
N LEU A 160 5.03 -2.03 -27.36
CA LEU A 160 5.99 -1.00 -26.99
C LEU A 160 7.02 -1.52 -25.97
N PHE A 161 6.58 -2.20 -24.92
CA PHE A 161 7.49 -2.81 -23.95
C PHE A 161 8.39 -3.87 -24.61
N LYS A 162 7.81 -4.70 -25.49
CA LYS A 162 8.58 -5.71 -26.23
C LYS A 162 9.66 -5.05 -27.12
N TYR A 163 9.31 -3.97 -27.82
CA TYR A 163 10.26 -3.20 -28.62
C TYR A 163 11.39 -2.64 -27.77
N CYS A 164 11.06 -2.08 -26.62
CA CYS A 164 12.06 -1.55 -25.66
C CYS A 164 13.01 -2.66 -25.18
N ASP A 165 12.47 -3.83 -24.82
CA ASP A 165 13.28 -4.98 -24.39
C ASP A 165 14.22 -5.48 -25.49
N ASP A 166 13.72 -5.59 -26.72
CA ASP A 166 14.50 -6.09 -27.85
C ASP A 166 15.63 -5.11 -28.24
N ASN A 167 15.43 -3.80 -28.02
CA ASN A 167 16.38 -2.77 -28.38
C ASN A 167 17.19 -2.22 -27.18
N GLY A 168 16.99 -2.75 -25.96
CA GLY A 168 17.70 -2.33 -24.76
C GLY A 168 17.41 -0.87 -24.35
N LEU A 169 16.16 -0.41 -24.58
CA LEU A 169 15.71 0.93 -24.24
C LEU A 169 15.06 0.91 -22.84
N PRO A 170 15.71 1.44 -21.80
CA PRO A 170 15.13 1.45 -20.46
C PRO A 170 14.00 2.48 -20.35
N LEU A 171 12.85 2.03 -19.86
CA LEU A 171 11.71 2.89 -19.53
C LEU A 171 11.78 3.25 -18.05
N LEU A 172 12.46 4.33 -17.71
CA LEU A 172 12.66 4.74 -16.32
C LEU A 172 11.49 5.57 -15.81
N ASP A 173 10.99 6.49 -16.65
CA ASP A 173 9.90 7.37 -16.29
C ASP A 173 8.84 7.51 -17.39
N LEU A 174 7.86 8.39 -17.19
CA LEU A 174 6.80 8.65 -18.17
C LEU A 174 7.29 9.40 -19.40
N LYS A 175 8.43 10.13 -19.34
CA LYS A 175 9.00 10.82 -20.52
C LYS A 175 9.55 9.79 -21.49
N ASP A 176 10.21 8.75 -20.99
CA ASP A 176 10.68 7.62 -21.78
C ASP A 176 9.53 6.97 -22.53
N PHE A 177 8.48 6.62 -21.80
CA PHE A 177 7.31 5.98 -22.38
C PHE A 177 6.67 6.84 -23.47
N LYS A 178 6.51 8.16 -23.24
CA LYS A 178 5.99 9.10 -24.22
C LYS A 178 6.89 9.19 -25.44
N LYS A 179 8.21 9.23 -25.25
CA LYS A 179 9.17 9.29 -26.35
C LYS A 179 9.13 8.05 -27.23
N VAL A 180 9.07 6.87 -26.62
CA VAL A 180 8.93 5.62 -27.38
C VAL A 180 7.58 5.57 -28.10
N LEU A 181 6.49 6.01 -27.45
CA LEU A 181 5.16 6.07 -28.07
C LEU A 181 5.14 7.00 -29.31
N GLN A 182 5.86 8.11 -29.26
CA GLN A 182 6.04 9.00 -30.42
C GLN A 182 6.90 8.35 -31.50
N TRP A 183 8.00 7.72 -31.10
CA TRP A 183 8.92 7.05 -32.03
C TRP A 183 8.22 5.98 -32.86
N ILE A 184 7.44 5.09 -32.24
CA ILE A 184 6.74 3.99 -32.93
C ILE A 184 5.66 4.45 -33.90
N THR A 185 5.24 5.71 -33.82
CA THR A 185 4.23 6.31 -34.72
C THR A 185 4.80 7.24 -35.78
N ASN A 186 6.02 7.73 -35.59
CA ASN A 186 6.66 8.71 -36.45
C ASN A 186 7.93 8.11 -37.10
N GLU A 187 9.10 8.42 -36.53
CA GLU A 187 10.40 8.13 -37.16
C GLU A 187 10.69 6.63 -37.26
N GLY A 188 10.20 5.83 -36.30
CA GLY A 188 10.36 4.37 -36.26
C GLY A 188 9.21 3.59 -36.89
N ALA A 189 8.20 4.25 -37.48
CA ALA A 189 6.96 3.58 -37.90
C ALA A 189 7.19 2.46 -38.92
N GLU A 190 8.10 2.62 -39.88
CA GLU A 190 8.42 1.61 -40.90
C GLU A 190 9.08 0.36 -40.24
N GLU A 191 10.04 0.56 -39.32
CA GLU A 191 10.71 -0.49 -38.57
C GLU A 191 9.68 -1.30 -37.75
N ILE A 192 8.78 -0.59 -37.07
CA ILE A 192 7.72 -1.19 -36.25
C ILE A 192 6.72 -1.97 -37.11
N GLU A 193 6.26 -1.42 -38.23
CA GLU A 193 5.30 -2.09 -39.10
C GLU A 193 5.85 -3.41 -39.65
N GLN A 194 7.15 -3.47 -39.95
CA GLN A 194 7.80 -4.67 -40.46
C GLN A 194 7.97 -5.77 -39.40
N GLN A 195 8.24 -5.41 -38.14
CA GLN A 195 8.59 -6.39 -37.09
C GLN A 195 7.43 -6.70 -36.16
N TYR A 196 6.57 -5.74 -35.85
CA TYR A 196 5.54 -5.83 -34.81
C TYR A 196 4.12 -5.55 -35.34
N GLY A 197 4.00 -5.09 -36.58
CA GLY A 197 2.72 -4.75 -37.20
C GLY A 197 2.35 -3.27 -37.09
N LYS A 198 1.32 -2.88 -37.85
CA LYS A 198 0.91 -1.49 -37.99
C LYS A 198 0.24 -0.95 -36.72
N VAL A 199 0.70 0.21 -36.26
CA VAL A 199 0.14 0.93 -35.11
C VAL A 199 -0.66 2.15 -35.60
N SER A 200 -1.90 2.27 -35.12
CA SER A 200 -2.77 3.40 -35.45
C SER A 200 -2.42 4.63 -34.64
N SER A 201 -2.27 5.78 -35.29
CA SER A 201 -2.04 7.08 -34.65
C SER A 201 -3.20 7.49 -33.72
N ALA A 202 -4.43 7.06 -34.00
CA ALA A 202 -5.58 7.29 -33.13
C ALA A 202 -5.44 6.53 -31.80
N THR A 203 -4.91 5.29 -31.83
CA THR A 203 -4.67 4.48 -30.64
C THR A 203 -3.57 5.10 -29.77
N THR A 204 -2.43 5.47 -30.36
CA THR A 204 -1.31 6.08 -29.63
C THR A 204 -1.68 7.44 -29.05
N SER A 205 -2.43 8.28 -29.78
CA SER A 205 -2.95 9.54 -29.27
C SER A 205 -3.88 9.37 -28.07
N THR A 206 -4.65 8.29 -28.02
CA THR A 206 -5.51 8.00 -26.86
C THR A 206 -4.68 7.56 -25.66
N ILE A 207 -3.69 6.70 -25.85
CA ILE A 207 -2.75 6.30 -24.79
C ILE A 207 -2.02 7.54 -24.25
N LEU A 208 -1.52 8.42 -25.14
CA LEU A 208 -0.83 9.65 -24.73
C LEU A 208 -1.71 10.55 -23.86
N ARG A 209 -2.99 10.74 -24.21
CA ARG A 209 -3.92 11.53 -23.39
C ARG A 209 -4.11 10.92 -21.99
N LYS A 210 -4.17 9.60 -21.89
CA LYS A 210 -4.29 8.89 -20.59
C LYS A 210 -3.03 9.07 -19.73
N ILE A 211 -1.86 9.09 -20.33
CA ILE A 211 -0.60 9.37 -19.62
C ILE A 211 -0.57 10.82 -19.13
N ILE A 212 -0.96 11.78 -19.98
CA ILE A 212 -1.05 13.19 -19.58
C ILE A 212 -2.05 13.38 -18.43
N GLU A 213 -3.19 12.68 -18.44
CA GLU A 213 -4.14 12.68 -17.33
C GLU A 213 -3.50 12.19 -16.01
N LEU A 214 -2.68 11.14 -16.08
CA LEU A 214 -1.96 10.60 -14.92
C LEU A 214 -0.85 11.56 -14.44
N GLU A 215 -0.11 12.19 -15.34
CA GLU A 215 0.89 13.23 -15.02
C GLU A 215 0.26 14.45 -14.34
N GLN A 216 -0.93 14.87 -14.77
CA GLN A 216 -1.68 15.96 -14.13
C GLN A 216 -1.98 15.68 -12.64
N GLN A 217 -2.04 14.43 -12.25
CA GLN A 217 -2.18 14.01 -10.85
C GLN A 217 -0.83 13.92 -10.11
N GLY A 218 0.30 14.24 -10.76
CA GLY A 218 1.63 14.23 -10.13
C GLY A 218 2.34 12.88 -10.21
N ALA A 219 1.93 11.99 -11.11
CA ALA A 219 2.57 10.68 -11.29
C ALA A 219 4.06 10.76 -11.67
N GLU A 220 4.50 11.88 -12.23
CA GLU A 220 5.91 12.17 -12.52
C GLU A 220 6.82 12.15 -11.28
N LEU A 221 6.24 12.37 -10.08
CA LEU A 221 6.98 12.28 -8.82
C LEU A 221 7.19 10.84 -8.35
N PHE A 222 6.32 9.95 -8.82
CA PHE A 222 6.33 8.54 -8.47
C PHE A 222 7.15 7.70 -9.47
N PHE A 223 7.07 8.00 -10.78
CA PHE A 223 7.85 7.28 -11.78
C PHE A 223 9.28 7.79 -11.86
N GLY A 224 10.26 6.88 -11.79
CA GLY A 224 11.68 7.20 -11.91
C GLY A 224 12.60 6.34 -11.03
N GLU A 225 13.86 6.71 -10.99
CA GLU A 225 14.88 6.06 -10.19
C GLU A 225 15.19 6.86 -8.89
N ARG A 226 15.65 6.24 -7.83
CA ARG A 226 15.87 4.82 -7.54
C ARG A 226 14.56 4.17 -7.14
N SER A 227 14.24 3.03 -7.76
CA SER A 227 13.08 2.24 -7.38
C SER A 227 13.15 1.76 -5.93
N PHE A 228 12.02 1.79 -5.26
CA PHE A 228 11.90 1.35 -3.88
C PHE A 228 11.89 -0.18 -3.79
N ASP A 229 12.78 -0.72 -2.96
CA ASP A 229 12.80 -2.15 -2.65
C ASP A 229 11.83 -2.45 -1.50
N VAL A 230 10.74 -3.14 -1.76
CA VAL A 230 9.72 -3.49 -0.77
C VAL A 230 10.26 -4.32 0.41
N ARG A 231 11.45 -4.92 0.27
CA ARG A 231 12.12 -5.64 1.36
C ARG A 231 12.59 -4.70 2.47
N ASP A 232 12.82 -3.42 2.17
CA ASP A 232 13.14 -2.42 3.20
C ASP A 232 11.97 -2.20 4.19
N LEU A 233 10.74 -2.55 3.81
CA LEU A 233 9.58 -2.53 4.73
C LEU A 233 9.65 -3.62 5.82
N LEU A 234 10.53 -4.61 5.68
CA LEU A 234 10.70 -5.70 6.66
C LEU A 234 11.74 -5.37 7.74
N ALA A 235 12.21 -4.14 7.79
CA ALA A 235 13.26 -3.73 8.72
C ALA A 235 12.79 -3.74 10.17
N THR A 236 13.74 -4.04 11.07
CA THR A 236 13.63 -3.83 12.51
C THR A 236 14.72 -2.87 12.96
N ASP A 237 14.48 -2.15 14.05
CA ASP A 237 15.51 -1.34 14.66
C ASP A 237 16.63 -2.22 15.23
N PRO A 238 17.90 -2.00 14.84
CA PRO A 238 18.99 -2.88 15.24
C PRO A 238 19.29 -2.83 16.75
N THR A 239 18.90 -1.77 17.44
CA THR A 239 19.18 -1.56 18.87
C THR A 239 18.07 -2.13 19.74
N THR A 240 16.83 -1.78 19.46
CA THR A 240 15.66 -2.17 20.26
C THR A 240 15.00 -3.47 19.80
N GLN A 241 15.30 -3.93 18.58
CA GLN A 241 14.66 -5.05 17.90
C GLN A 241 13.15 -4.82 17.63
N GLN A 242 12.66 -3.62 17.84
CA GLN A 242 11.30 -3.22 17.49
C GLN A 242 11.10 -3.23 15.97
N GLY A 243 9.91 -3.57 15.50
CA GLY A 243 9.55 -3.45 14.09
C GLY A 243 9.52 -2.00 13.66
N MET A 244 10.15 -1.67 12.52
CA MET A 244 10.10 -0.32 11.97
C MET A 244 8.66 0.08 11.63
N VAL A 245 8.29 1.30 11.98
CA VAL A 245 7.00 1.90 11.61
C VAL A 245 7.21 2.83 10.43
N HIS A 246 6.78 2.39 9.25
CA HIS A 246 6.87 3.17 8.03
C HIS A 246 5.58 3.99 7.86
N ILE A 247 5.68 5.31 7.89
CA ILE A 247 4.53 6.22 7.72
C ILE A 247 4.60 6.83 6.33
N MET A 248 3.69 6.38 5.46
CA MET A 248 3.50 6.96 4.13
C MET A 248 2.66 8.22 4.26
N ARG A 249 3.27 9.37 4.02
CA ARG A 249 2.63 10.69 4.07
C ARG A 249 1.89 10.96 2.77
N LEU A 250 0.56 11.01 2.83
CA LEU A 250 -0.33 11.06 1.68
C LEU A 250 -1.30 12.27 1.76
N ILE A 251 -0.99 13.26 2.57
CA ILE A 251 -1.89 14.40 2.86
C ILE A 251 -2.29 15.15 1.57
N ASP A 252 -1.35 15.32 0.66
CA ASP A 252 -1.54 16.01 -0.62
C ASP A 252 -2.11 15.13 -1.75
N LEU A 253 -2.47 13.87 -1.44
CA LEU A 253 -3.06 12.94 -2.40
C LEU A 253 -4.56 12.72 -2.25
N GLN A 254 -5.21 13.39 -1.30
CA GLN A 254 -6.66 13.28 -1.08
C GLN A 254 -7.46 13.60 -2.35
N ASP A 255 -7.00 14.56 -3.14
CA ASP A 255 -7.62 14.98 -4.40
C ASP A 255 -7.07 14.24 -5.63
N ARG A 256 -6.26 13.19 -5.43
CA ARG A 256 -5.56 12.44 -6.51
C ARG A 256 -5.78 10.93 -6.39
N PRO A 257 -7.04 10.47 -6.43
CA PRO A 257 -7.38 9.08 -6.14
C PRO A 257 -6.76 8.08 -7.14
N LYS A 258 -6.61 8.46 -8.42
CA LYS A 258 -5.96 7.58 -9.41
C LYS A 258 -4.48 7.34 -9.10
N LEU A 259 -3.75 8.39 -8.68
CA LEU A 259 -2.34 8.23 -8.29
C LEU A 259 -2.21 7.33 -7.05
N PHE A 260 -3.06 7.54 -6.04
CA PHE A 260 -3.08 6.72 -4.84
C PHE A 260 -3.39 5.25 -5.15
N ALA A 261 -4.44 5.00 -5.94
CA ALA A 261 -4.81 3.64 -6.35
C ALA A 261 -3.71 2.96 -7.20
N THR A 262 -3.04 3.73 -8.09
CA THR A 262 -1.89 3.29 -8.88
C THR A 262 -0.74 2.83 -7.98
N PHE A 263 -0.36 3.69 -7.04
CA PHE A 263 0.68 3.38 -6.07
C PHE A 263 0.34 2.14 -5.24
N MET A 264 -0.87 2.07 -4.68
CA MET A 264 -1.32 0.95 -3.88
C MET A 264 -1.27 -0.38 -4.65
N LEU A 265 -1.76 -0.38 -5.89
CA LEU A 265 -1.74 -1.58 -6.71
C LEU A 265 -0.32 -2.02 -7.02
N SER A 266 0.58 -1.08 -7.35
CA SER A 266 2.00 -1.34 -7.59
C SER A 266 2.67 -1.93 -6.35
N LEU A 267 2.52 -1.27 -5.21
CA LEU A 267 3.12 -1.71 -3.95
C LEU A 267 2.65 -3.11 -3.55
N LEU A 268 1.35 -3.37 -3.58
CA LEU A 268 0.80 -4.68 -3.23
C LEU A 268 1.23 -5.78 -4.22
N ALA A 269 1.30 -5.45 -5.51
CA ALA A 269 1.77 -6.38 -6.54
C ALA A 269 3.25 -6.73 -6.35
N GLU A 270 4.08 -5.74 -6.04
CA GLU A 270 5.52 -5.91 -5.80
C GLU A 270 5.77 -6.72 -4.51
N ILE A 271 5.06 -6.44 -3.43
CA ILE A 271 5.10 -7.24 -2.19
C ILE A 271 4.72 -8.69 -2.49
N TYR A 272 3.63 -8.91 -3.24
CA TYR A 272 3.20 -10.26 -3.60
C TYR A 272 4.23 -11.01 -4.45
N ALA A 273 4.88 -10.34 -5.40
CA ALA A 273 5.91 -10.93 -6.25
C ALA A 273 7.21 -11.23 -5.50
N THR A 274 7.62 -10.35 -4.58
CA THR A 274 8.94 -10.36 -3.96
C THR A 274 8.99 -11.17 -2.67
N PHE A 275 7.93 -11.12 -1.84
CA PHE A 275 7.94 -11.83 -0.55
C PHE A 275 7.79 -13.34 -0.75
N PRO A 276 8.59 -14.15 -0.03
CA PRO A 276 8.45 -15.60 -0.06
C PRO A 276 7.13 -16.04 0.60
N GLU A 277 6.59 -17.16 0.17
CA GLU A 277 5.47 -17.78 0.85
C GLU A 277 5.91 -18.31 2.22
N VAL A 278 5.07 -18.09 3.24
CA VAL A 278 5.41 -18.42 4.63
C VAL A 278 4.49 -19.48 5.25
N GLY A 279 3.42 -19.87 4.55
CA GLY A 279 2.45 -20.82 5.10
C GLY A 279 1.75 -20.31 6.35
N ASP A 280 1.53 -21.20 7.33
CA ASP A 280 0.91 -20.87 8.62
C ASP A 280 1.97 -20.36 9.62
N ALA A 281 2.40 -19.11 9.45
CA ALA A 281 3.35 -18.47 10.35
C ALA A 281 2.71 -18.06 11.68
N GLU A 282 3.49 -18.13 12.77
CA GLU A 282 3.04 -17.74 14.13
C GLU A 282 2.81 -16.22 14.27
N ARG A 283 3.38 -15.42 13.37
CA ARG A 283 3.22 -13.97 13.33
C ARG A 283 3.36 -13.44 11.88
N PRO A 284 2.72 -12.30 11.54
CA PRO A 284 2.88 -11.71 10.23
C PRO A 284 4.30 -11.19 10.02
N LYS A 285 4.73 -11.08 8.76
CA LYS A 285 5.99 -10.44 8.37
C LYS A 285 5.85 -8.93 8.23
N LEU A 286 4.69 -8.46 7.85
CA LEU A 286 4.36 -7.06 7.65
C LEU A 286 2.87 -6.85 7.90
N VAL A 287 2.52 -5.76 8.54
CA VAL A 287 1.12 -5.30 8.65
C VAL A 287 0.98 -3.94 7.97
N ILE A 288 0.00 -3.82 7.08
CA ILE A 288 -0.30 -2.59 6.33
C ILE A 288 -1.63 -2.05 6.83
N PHE A 289 -1.64 -0.81 7.30
CA PHE A 289 -2.86 -0.07 7.61
C PHE A 289 -3.14 0.95 6.52
N ILE A 290 -4.37 0.97 6.05
CA ILE A 290 -4.85 1.88 5.02
C ILE A 290 -5.91 2.76 5.65
N ASP A 291 -5.51 3.98 6.03
CA ASP A 291 -6.46 4.96 6.56
C ASP A 291 -7.34 5.54 5.44
N GLU A 292 -8.55 5.95 5.79
CA GLU A 292 -9.58 6.44 4.85
C GLU A 292 -9.76 5.54 3.62
N ALA A 293 -9.91 4.23 3.86
CA ALA A 293 -9.94 3.20 2.83
C ALA A 293 -10.98 3.45 1.72
N HIS A 294 -12.01 4.24 1.98
CA HIS A 294 -13.00 4.64 0.99
C HIS A 294 -12.38 5.36 -0.22
N LEU A 295 -11.23 6.05 -0.05
CA LEU A 295 -10.54 6.73 -1.15
C LEU A 295 -9.98 5.75 -2.19
N ILE A 296 -9.69 4.51 -1.80
CA ILE A 296 -9.27 3.48 -2.76
C ILE A 296 -10.47 2.94 -3.53
N PHE A 297 -11.62 2.82 -2.86
CA PHE A 297 -12.75 2.06 -3.40
C PHE A 297 -13.74 2.91 -4.18
N ASN A 298 -13.97 4.19 -3.79
CA ASN A 298 -15.03 5.01 -4.36
C ASN A 298 -14.78 5.43 -5.81
N ASP A 299 -13.53 5.76 -6.17
CA ASP A 299 -13.17 6.29 -7.49
C ASP A 299 -12.40 5.28 -8.36
N ALA A 300 -12.21 4.05 -7.87
CA ALA A 300 -11.51 3.03 -8.61
C ALA A 300 -12.39 2.38 -9.69
N SER A 301 -11.84 2.14 -10.87
CA SER A 301 -12.52 1.38 -11.90
C SER A 301 -12.81 -0.06 -11.42
N LYS A 302 -13.85 -0.70 -11.97
CA LYS A 302 -14.18 -2.09 -11.65
C LYS A 302 -13.00 -3.04 -11.89
N ALA A 303 -12.19 -2.79 -12.92
CA ALA A 303 -11.00 -3.57 -13.22
C ALA A 303 -9.94 -3.44 -12.11
N LEU A 304 -9.72 -2.22 -11.61
CA LEU A 304 -8.79 -1.94 -10.52
C LEU A 304 -9.26 -2.55 -9.20
N LEU A 305 -10.55 -2.43 -8.87
CA LEU A 305 -11.14 -3.07 -7.68
C LEU A 305 -10.97 -4.58 -7.68
N ASN A 306 -11.23 -5.24 -8.81
CA ASN A 306 -11.02 -6.69 -8.96
C ASN A 306 -9.56 -7.10 -8.76
N GLN A 307 -8.61 -6.27 -9.17
CA GLN A 307 -7.17 -6.52 -8.94
C GLN A 307 -6.82 -6.42 -7.46
N ILE A 308 -7.23 -5.34 -6.81
CA ILE A 308 -7.01 -5.12 -5.37
C ILE A 308 -7.63 -6.27 -4.56
N GLU A 309 -8.87 -6.66 -4.86
CA GLU A 309 -9.53 -7.80 -4.23
C GLU A 309 -8.74 -9.10 -4.40
N THR A 310 -8.27 -9.37 -5.61
CA THR A 310 -7.48 -10.58 -5.90
C THR A 310 -6.17 -10.60 -5.11
N ILE A 311 -5.45 -9.48 -5.06
CA ILE A 311 -4.19 -9.39 -4.33
C ILE A 311 -4.44 -9.54 -2.82
N ILE A 312 -5.47 -8.89 -2.26
CA ILE A 312 -5.81 -9.01 -0.83
C ILE A 312 -6.06 -10.48 -0.46
N LYS A 313 -6.76 -11.25 -1.29
CA LYS A 313 -7.00 -12.68 -1.05
C LYS A 313 -5.71 -13.50 -1.02
N LEU A 314 -4.74 -13.15 -1.84
CA LEU A 314 -3.53 -13.95 -2.07
C LEU A 314 -2.34 -13.53 -1.18
N ILE A 315 -2.25 -12.25 -0.82
CA ILE A 315 -1.10 -11.68 -0.08
C ILE A 315 -0.94 -12.28 1.32
N ARG A 316 -2.01 -12.86 1.85
CA ARG A 316 -1.98 -13.61 3.10
C ARG A 316 -0.92 -14.72 3.09
N SER A 317 -0.74 -15.43 1.97
CA SER A 317 0.27 -16.48 1.82
C SER A 317 1.71 -15.96 1.99
N LYS A 318 1.91 -14.65 1.83
CA LYS A 318 3.18 -13.95 2.01
C LYS A 318 3.41 -13.48 3.45
N GLY A 319 2.47 -13.77 4.35
CA GLY A 319 2.53 -13.32 5.75
C GLY A 319 2.19 -11.84 5.94
N VAL A 320 1.45 -11.23 5.03
CA VAL A 320 1.08 -9.82 5.09
C VAL A 320 -0.37 -9.66 5.55
N GLY A 321 -0.58 -8.87 6.61
CA GLY A 321 -1.90 -8.43 7.05
C GLY A 321 -2.25 -7.05 6.47
N ILE A 322 -3.48 -6.87 6.00
CA ILE A 322 -3.99 -5.57 5.53
C ILE A 322 -5.17 -5.17 6.41
N PHE A 323 -5.12 -3.96 6.94
CA PHE A 323 -6.14 -3.40 7.83
C PHE A 323 -6.69 -2.10 7.24
N PHE A 324 -8.00 -2.07 7.04
CA PHE A 324 -8.69 -0.91 6.51
C PHE A 324 -9.24 -0.07 7.67
N CYS A 325 -8.97 1.23 7.64
CA CYS A 325 -9.58 2.19 8.55
C CYS A 325 -10.54 3.07 7.77
N THR A 326 -11.80 3.15 8.21
CA THR A 326 -12.85 3.91 7.51
C THR A 326 -13.92 4.41 8.45
N GLN A 327 -14.83 5.25 7.95
CA GLN A 327 -15.92 5.80 8.77
C GLN A 327 -17.05 4.81 8.94
N THR A 328 -17.38 4.04 7.91
CA THR A 328 -18.43 3.02 7.97
C THR A 328 -17.94 1.73 7.31
N PRO A 329 -18.35 0.54 7.78
CA PRO A 329 -17.99 -0.72 7.12
C PRO A 329 -18.48 -0.81 5.68
N THR A 330 -19.57 -0.12 5.34
CA THR A 330 -20.15 -0.08 3.98
C THR A 330 -19.26 0.62 2.94
N ASP A 331 -18.23 1.33 3.36
CA ASP A 331 -17.22 1.91 2.47
C ASP A 331 -16.30 0.86 1.84
N VAL A 332 -16.24 -0.34 2.44
CA VAL A 332 -15.43 -1.45 1.95
C VAL A 332 -16.33 -2.41 1.16
N PRO A 333 -15.96 -2.79 -0.07
CA PRO A 333 -16.73 -3.75 -0.87
C PRO A 333 -16.95 -5.07 -0.12
N ASP A 334 -18.17 -5.64 -0.23
CA ASP A 334 -18.58 -6.89 0.46
C ASP A 334 -17.60 -8.05 0.22
N ALA A 335 -17.07 -8.15 -0.99
CA ALA A 335 -16.10 -9.19 -1.36
C ALA A 335 -14.79 -9.10 -0.57
N ILE A 336 -14.39 -7.90 -0.17
CA ILE A 336 -13.22 -7.63 0.70
C ILE A 336 -13.65 -7.76 2.16
N LEU A 337 -14.78 -7.15 2.55
CA LEU A 337 -15.29 -7.16 3.93
C LEU A 337 -15.43 -8.58 4.48
N GLY A 338 -15.84 -9.54 3.63
CA GLY A 338 -15.92 -10.96 3.96
C GLY A 338 -14.58 -11.66 4.22
N GLN A 339 -13.44 -11.03 3.88
CA GLN A 339 -12.08 -11.55 4.12
C GLN A 339 -11.47 -11.04 5.44
N LEU A 340 -12.11 -10.05 6.09
CA LEU A 340 -11.55 -9.35 7.24
C LEU A 340 -11.84 -10.11 8.53
N GLY A 341 -10.80 -10.77 9.05
CA GLY A 341 -10.90 -11.62 10.24
C GLY A 341 -10.97 -10.86 11.56
N MET A 342 -10.43 -9.62 11.62
CA MET A 342 -10.57 -8.73 12.77
C MET A 342 -11.55 -7.61 12.43
N LYS A 343 -12.44 -7.30 13.36
CA LYS A 343 -13.34 -6.16 13.25
C LYS A 343 -13.33 -5.38 14.58
N VAL A 344 -12.92 -4.12 14.49
CA VAL A 344 -13.02 -3.13 15.58
C VAL A 344 -13.97 -2.04 15.12
N GLN A 345 -15.13 -1.97 15.76
CA GLN A 345 -16.17 -1.02 15.44
C GLN A 345 -16.35 0.00 16.55
N HIS A 346 -15.91 1.22 16.31
CA HIS A 346 -16.22 2.37 17.14
C HIS A 346 -17.63 2.88 16.90
N ALA A 347 -18.05 3.87 17.69
CA ALA A 347 -19.39 4.46 17.59
C ALA A 347 -19.72 4.91 16.17
N LEU A 348 -20.95 4.68 15.78
CA LEU A 348 -21.58 5.27 14.59
C LEU A 348 -22.52 6.39 14.99
N ARG A 349 -22.85 7.27 14.06
CA ARG A 349 -23.78 8.38 14.26
C ARG A 349 -24.93 8.29 13.26
N ALA A 350 -26.17 8.44 13.74
CA ALA A 350 -27.37 8.35 12.92
C ALA A 350 -28.03 9.71 12.80
N PHE A 351 -27.73 10.44 11.73
CA PHE A 351 -28.39 11.73 11.45
C PHE A 351 -29.52 11.58 10.42
N THR A 352 -29.42 10.59 9.53
CA THR A 352 -30.35 10.37 8.43
C THR A 352 -31.00 8.97 8.49
N ALA A 353 -32.04 8.77 7.69
CA ALA A 353 -32.66 7.45 7.55
C ALA A 353 -31.70 6.44 6.91
N LYS A 354 -30.78 6.91 6.04
CA LYS A 354 -29.72 6.07 5.46
C LYS A 354 -28.77 5.60 6.54
N ASP A 355 -28.29 6.50 7.43
CA ASP A 355 -27.39 6.12 8.51
C ASP A 355 -27.98 5.05 9.43
N ARG A 356 -29.28 5.16 9.78
CA ARG A 356 -29.97 4.13 10.57
C ARG A 356 -29.97 2.76 9.85
N LYS A 357 -30.20 2.75 8.53
CA LYS A 357 -30.14 1.52 7.74
C LYS A 357 -28.73 0.94 7.74
N ASP A 358 -27.72 1.77 7.57
CA ASP A 358 -26.32 1.37 7.56
C ASP A 358 -25.87 0.83 8.93
N ILE A 359 -26.33 1.41 10.05
CA ILE A 359 -26.09 0.89 11.40
C ILE A 359 -26.71 -0.49 11.57
N LYS A 360 -27.96 -0.67 11.13
CA LYS A 360 -28.63 -1.97 11.19
C LYS A 360 -27.90 -3.05 10.37
N LEU A 361 -27.46 -2.72 9.16
CA LEU A 361 -26.66 -3.62 8.32
C LEU A 361 -25.31 -3.92 8.98
N THR A 362 -24.68 -2.90 9.57
CA THR A 362 -23.42 -3.06 10.30
C THR A 362 -23.59 -4.03 11.48
N ALA A 363 -24.64 -3.89 12.28
CA ALA A 363 -24.92 -4.77 13.41
C ALA A 363 -25.02 -6.25 12.98
N GLN A 364 -25.61 -6.52 11.80
CA GLN A 364 -25.75 -7.87 11.26
C GLN A 364 -24.43 -8.51 10.81
N ASN A 365 -23.37 -7.73 10.64
CA ASN A 365 -22.04 -8.22 10.28
C ASN A 365 -21.22 -8.73 11.47
N TYR A 366 -21.77 -8.71 12.69
CA TYR A 366 -21.13 -9.17 13.92
C TYR A 366 -21.78 -10.46 14.44
N PRO A 367 -21.02 -11.27 15.23
CA PRO A 367 -21.59 -12.42 15.89
C PRO A 367 -22.77 -12.05 16.79
N GLU A 368 -23.82 -12.88 16.77
CA GLU A 368 -24.94 -12.72 17.70
C GLU A 368 -24.48 -12.87 19.14
N THR A 369 -25.08 -12.10 20.03
CA THR A 369 -24.74 -12.10 21.45
C THR A 369 -26.00 -11.97 22.30
N ALA A 370 -26.01 -12.64 23.45
CA ALA A 370 -27.08 -12.49 24.46
C ALA A 370 -26.81 -11.33 25.44
N PHE A 371 -25.65 -10.67 25.35
CA PHE A 371 -25.20 -9.68 26.33
C PHE A 371 -25.50 -8.25 25.91
N TYR A 372 -25.61 -7.99 24.60
CA TYR A 372 -25.76 -6.65 24.05
C TYR A 372 -26.88 -6.60 23.01
N ASP A 373 -27.61 -5.49 22.98
CA ASP A 373 -28.29 -5.05 21.76
C ASP A 373 -27.26 -4.31 20.88
N THR A 374 -26.76 -5.01 19.86
CA THR A 374 -25.66 -4.52 19.03
C THR A 374 -26.02 -3.25 18.28
N GLU A 375 -27.27 -3.12 17.77
CA GLU A 375 -27.73 -1.95 17.02
C GLU A 375 -27.76 -0.71 17.90
N THR A 376 -28.31 -0.80 19.10
CA THR A 376 -28.36 0.28 20.10
C THR A 376 -26.94 0.66 20.55
N LEU A 377 -26.14 -0.36 20.92
CA LEU A 377 -24.79 -0.15 21.47
C LEU A 377 -23.86 0.57 20.48
N LEU A 378 -23.97 0.30 19.16
CA LEU A 378 -23.19 0.98 18.14
C LEU A 378 -23.35 2.51 18.15
N THR A 379 -24.47 3.02 18.64
CA THR A 379 -24.72 4.46 18.74
C THR A 379 -24.33 5.06 20.11
N GLU A 380 -24.17 4.21 21.14
CA GLU A 380 -23.94 4.61 22.53
C GLU A 380 -22.47 4.50 22.97
N LEU A 381 -21.62 3.80 22.18
CA LEU A 381 -20.19 3.67 22.50
C LEU A 381 -19.53 5.03 22.76
N GLY A 382 -18.76 5.08 23.84
CA GLY A 382 -17.94 6.23 24.22
C GLY A 382 -16.67 6.38 23.38
N ILE A 383 -15.98 7.50 23.57
CA ILE A 383 -14.67 7.74 22.90
C ILE A 383 -13.65 6.72 23.42
N GLY A 384 -13.01 6.02 22.48
CA GLY A 384 -12.06 4.95 22.79
C GLY A 384 -12.71 3.67 23.31
N GLU A 385 -14.01 3.52 23.10
CA GLU A 385 -14.72 2.25 23.23
C GLU A 385 -15.00 1.66 21.84
N ALA A 386 -15.08 0.34 21.74
CA ALA A 386 -15.40 -0.33 20.49
C ALA A 386 -16.07 -1.69 20.75
N LEU A 387 -16.85 -2.15 19.78
CA LEU A 387 -17.23 -3.53 19.64
C LEU A 387 -16.13 -4.28 18.89
N ILE A 388 -15.66 -5.38 19.47
CA ILE A 388 -14.54 -6.15 18.90
C ILE A 388 -14.95 -7.60 18.70
N THR A 389 -14.59 -8.13 17.55
CA THR A 389 -14.46 -9.57 17.29
C THR A 389 -13.19 -9.81 16.49
N VAL A 390 -12.46 -10.84 16.82
CA VAL A 390 -11.24 -11.26 16.14
C VAL A 390 -11.32 -12.75 15.82
N LEU A 391 -10.35 -13.30 15.12
CA LEU A 391 -10.25 -14.73 14.93
C LEU A 391 -9.44 -15.35 16.09
N SER A 392 -10.00 -16.37 16.71
CA SER A 392 -9.26 -17.25 17.61
C SER A 392 -8.10 -17.95 16.89
N GLU A 393 -7.17 -18.56 17.60
CA GLU A 393 -6.09 -19.35 16.99
C GLU A 393 -6.59 -20.47 16.05
N LYS A 394 -7.81 -20.95 16.26
CA LYS A 394 -8.47 -21.93 15.39
C LYS A 394 -9.11 -21.32 14.14
N GLY A 395 -9.10 -20.00 14.00
CA GLY A 395 -9.71 -19.28 12.88
C GLY A 395 -11.21 -19.06 13.00
N ASN A 396 -11.81 -19.33 14.16
CA ASN A 396 -13.22 -19.03 14.42
C ASN A 396 -13.37 -17.62 14.99
N PRO A 397 -14.45 -16.87 14.63
CA PRO A 397 -14.75 -15.59 15.26
C PRO A 397 -14.89 -15.74 16.79
N THR A 398 -14.35 -14.79 17.53
CA THR A 398 -14.53 -14.70 18.99
C THR A 398 -15.91 -14.13 19.31
N PRO A 399 -16.43 -14.32 20.54
CA PRO A 399 -17.62 -13.62 20.98
C PRO A 399 -17.49 -12.12 20.81
N LEU A 400 -18.56 -11.42 20.43
CA LEU A 400 -18.59 -9.97 20.33
C LEU A 400 -18.38 -9.36 21.73
N ALA A 401 -17.46 -8.41 21.86
CA ALA A 401 -17.13 -7.77 23.12
C ALA A 401 -17.15 -6.24 23.01
N GLN A 402 -17.98 -5.59 23.82
CA GLN A 402 -17.79 -4.17 24.12
C GLN A 402 -16.48 -4.01 24.89
N THR A 403 -15.61 -3.14 24.44
CA THR A 403 -14.23 -3.03 24.92
C THR A 403 -13.85 -1.60 25.23
N MET A 404 -13.32 -1.36 26.42
CA MET A 404 -12.53 -0.16 26.70
C MET A 404 -11.13 -0.40 26.15
N LEU A 405 -10.74 0.35 25.12
CA LEU A 405 -9.47 0.18 24.43
C LEU A 405 -8.30 0.73 25.25
N CYS A 406 -7.15 0.08 25.13
CA CYS A 406 -5.91 0.62 25.69
C CYS A 406 -5.53 1.92 24.96
N PRO A 407 -5.01 2.92 25.69
CA PRO A 407 -4.51 4.12 25.08
C PRO A 407 -3.16 3.87 24.41
N PRO A 408 -2.79 4.66 23.37
CA PRO A 408 -1.44 4.63 22.82
C PRO A 408 -0.40 5.06 23.86
N LYS A 409 0.80 4.53 23.76
CA LYS A 409 1.97 4.86 24.59
C LYS A 409 2.72 6.07 24.02
N SER A 410 2.70 6.24 22.71
CA SER A 410 3.35 7.35 22.00
C SER A 410 2.49 8.60 21.97
N ARG A 411 3.06 9.71 21.50
CA ARG A 411 2.37 10.99 21.42
C ARG A 411 1.15 10.92 20.50
N MET A 412 0.00 11.36 21.01
CA MET A 412 -1.26 11.37 20.26
C MET A 412 -1.40 12.56 19.30
N GLY A 413 -0.44 13.48 19.28
CA GLY A 413 -0.36 14.62 18.37
C GLY A 413 0.58 14.36 17.21
N ILE A 414 0.73 15.37 16.34
CA ILE A 414 1.66 15.33 15.21
C ILE A 414 3.07 15.79 15.61
N LEU A 415 4.06 15.48 14.81
CA LEU A 415 5.42 16.03 14.91
C LEU A 415 5.42 17.51 14.50
N THR A 416 6.30 18.29 15.11
CA THR A 416 6.60 19.65 14.62
C THR A 416 7.45 19.58 13.34
N PRO A 417 7.53 20.67 12.55
CA PRO A 417 8.40 20.72 11.37
C PRO A 417 9.88 20.45 11.69
N GLU A 418 10.35 20.86 12.86
CA GLU A 418 11.72 20.63 13.35
C GLU A 418 11.93 19.15 13.64
N GLU A 419 11.03 18.52 14.40
CA GLU A 419 11.08 17.09 14.71
C GLU A 419 11.04 16.21 13.44
N ILE A 420 10.25 16.62 12.43
CA ILE A 420 10.23 15.96 11.12
C ILE A 420 11.62 16.07 10.47
N THR A 421 12.26 17.23 10.52
CA THR A 421 13.58 17.43 9.92
C THR A 421 14.62 16.57 10.62
N ASP A 422 14.64 16.56 11.95
CA ASP A 422 15.55 15.74 12.74
C ASP A 422 15.40 14.24 12.46
N LEU A 423 14.16 13.78 12.28
CA LEU A 423 13.85 12.39 11.93
C LEU A 423 14.38 12.04 10.54
N LEU A 424 14.21 12.94 9.57
CA LEU A 424 14.68 12.74 8.19
C LEU A 424 16.22 12.74 8.07
N ASP A 425 16.90 13.60 8.83
CA ASP A 425 18.37 13.66 8.84
C ASP A 425 18.99 12.36 9.36
N GLN A 426 18.28 11.64 10.23
CA GLN A 426 18.68 10.34 10.75
C GLN A 426 18.25 9.17 9.87
N SER A 427 17.29 9.39 8.97
CA SER A 427 16.68 8.34 8.15
C SER A 427 17.67 7.67 7.20
N ARG A 428 17.74 6.35 7.28
CA ARG A 428 18.51 5.52 6.34
C ARG A 428 17.83 5.46 4.97
N LEU A 429 16.50 5.48 4.93
CA LEU A 429 15.76 5.40 3.69
C LEU A 429 15.83 6.71 2.90
N VAL A 430 15.84 7.87 3.57
CA VAL A 430 16.06 9.17 2.91
C VAL A 430 17.43 9.19 2.22
N ARG A 431 18.50 8.77 2.89
CA ARG A 431 19.83 8.68 2.28
C ARG A 431 19.87 7.72 1.09
N LYS A 432 19.13 6.60 1.16
CA LYS A 432 19.12 5.58 0.11
C LYS A 432 18.30 6.02 -1.11
N TYR A 433 17.14 6.69 -0.92
CA TYR A 433 16.15 6.88 -1.98
C TYR A 433 16.00 8.32 -2.47
N ASN A 434 16.51 9.33 -1.75
CA ASN A 434 16.40 10.72 -2.17
C ASN A 434 17.56 11.19 -3.05
N GLU A 435 18.61 10.38 -3.20
CA GLU A 435 19.68 10.64 -4.17
C GLU A 435 19.09 10.71 -5.59
N VAL A 436 19.44 11.77 -6.31
CA VAL A 436 19.03 11.93 -7.70
C VAL A 436 19.97 11.12 -8.57
N ILE A 437 19.43 10.16 -9.30
CA ILE A 437 20.16 9.35 -10.28
C ILE A 437 19.67 9.78 -11.66
N ASP A 438 20.62 10.19 -12.50
CA ASP A 438 20.39 10.53 -13.90
C ASP A 438 21.18 9.54 -14.76
N ARG A 439 20.47 8.59 -15.36
CA ARG A 439 21.03 7.60 -16.29
C ARG A 439 20.47 7.82 -17.67
N GLU A 440 21.25 7.45 -18.66
CA GLU A 440 20.77 7.42 -20.04
C GLU A 440 19.56 6.47 -20.16
N SER A 441 18.47 7.02 -20.67
CA SER A 441 17.17 6.35 -20.76
C SER A 441 16.71 6.25 -22.23
N ALA A 442 15.55 5.65 -22.46
CA ALA A 442 14.96 5.55 -23.79
C ALA A 442 14.76 6.93 -24.44
N PHE A 443 14.51 7.98 -23.66
CA PHE A 443 14.34 9.33 -24.16
C PHE A 443 15.62 9.87 -24.80
N GLU A 444 16.76 9.80 -24.12
CA GLU A 444 18.05 10.28 -24.63
C GLU A 444 18.51 9.43 -25.81
N MET A 445 18.43 8.10 -25.69
CA MET A 445 18.86 7.18 -26.74
C MET A 445 18.10 7.38 -28.05
N LEU A 446 16.77 7.52 -27.99
CA LEU A 446 15.97 7.78 -29.19
C LEU A 446 16.15 9.20 -29.73
N THR A 447 16.36 10.17 -28.85
CA THR A 447 16.65 11.55 -29.30
C THR A 447 17.95 11.62 -30.08
N GLN A 448 19.00 10.93 -29.63
CA GLN A 448 20.27 10.81 -30.36
C GLN A 448 20.08 10.07 -31.68
N LYS A 449 19.29 8.99 -31.71
CA LYS A 449 19.00 8.23 -32.96
C LYS A 449 18.31 9.13 -34.01
N VAL A 450 17.35 9.97 -33.60
CA VAL A 450 16.68 10.94 -34.50
C VAL A 450 17.65 11.99 -35.03
N GLN A 451 18.50 12.53 -34.15
CA GLN A 451 19.51 13.55 -34.57
C GLN A 451 20.52 12.98 -35.57
N GLN A 452 20.90 11.73 -35.43
CA GLN A 452 21.82 11.06 -36.38
C GLN A 452 21.16 10.72 -37.73
N GLN A 453 19.84 10.57 -37.76
CA GLN A 453 19.09 10.32 -39.00
C GLN A 453 18.72 11.59 -39.77
N THR A 454 18.78 12.78 -39.13
CA THR A 454 18.51 14.04 -39.79
C THR A 454 19.80 14.49 -40.48
N PRO A 455 19.84 14.58 -41.85
CA PRO A 455 21.02 15.05 -42.57
C PRO A 455 21.28 16.51 -42.13
N GLN A 456 22.47 16.78 -41.60
CA GLN A 456 22.95 18.17 -41.47
C GLN A 456 23.05 18.77 -42.88
N THR A 457 22.15 19.67 -43.21
CA THR A 457 22.26 20.52 -44.40
C THR A 457 23.30 21.60 -44.08
N GLU A 458 24.58 21.23 -44.05
CA GLU A 458 25.65 22.19 -44.17
C GLU A 458 25.90 22.45 -45.66
N GLU A 459 25.58 23.63 -46.11
CA GLU A 459 26.14 24.21 -47.34
C GLU A 459 27.64 24.32 -47.18
N THR A 460 28.39 23.39 -47.81
CA THR A 460 29.73 23.70 -48.31
C THR A 460 30.07 22.76 -49.46
N LYS A 461 30.33 23.37 -50.60
CA LYS A 461 30.90 22.76 -51.81
C LYS A 461 32.30 22.22 -51.47
N GLU A 462 32.60 20.95 -51.80
CA GLU A 462 33.71 20.54 -52.69
C GLU A 462 33.98 19.01 -52.62
N LYS A 463 33.96 18.45 -53.77
CA LYS A 463 34.46 17.25 -54.47
C LYS A 463 35.03 16.02 -53.72
N PRO A 464 34.96 14.87 -54.36
CA PRO A 464 34.88 13.56 -53.74
C PRO A 464 36.24 12.83 -53.60
N LYS A 465 36.44 12.09 -52.52
CA LYS A 465 37.42 10.97 -52.45
C LYS A 465 36.89 9.79 -51.66
N THR A 466 36.78 8.73 -52.36
CA THR A 466 36.99 7.29 -52.12
C THR A 466 36.61 6.71 -50.73
N LYS A 467 35.79 5.68 -50.83
CA LYS A 467 35.26 4.74 -49.84
C LYS A 467 36.32 4.05 -49.01
N GLU A 468 36.10 4.04 -47.70
CA GLU A 468 36.38 2.88 -46.86
C GLU A 468 35.21 2.69 -45.87
N LYS A 469 34.71 1.45 -45.79
CA LYS A 469 33.63 1.05 -44.91
C LYS A 469 34.22 0.85 -43.51
N GLU A 470 33.92 1.78 -42.59
CA GLU A 470 34.05 1.50 -41.17
C GLU A 470 32.69 1.14 -40.60
N GLU A 471 32.61 -0.03 -39.99
CA GLU A 471 31.45 -0.47 -39.21
C GLU A 471 31.28 0.40 -37.95
N PRO A 472 30.06 0.73 -37.52
CA PRO A 472 29.86 1.63 -36.37
C PRO A 472 30.30 0.97 -35.06
N SER A 473 31.24 1.58 -34.37
CA SER A 473 31.89 1.17 -33.12
C SER A 473 30.96 0.97 -31.93
N TRP A 474 29.67 1.31 -31.99
CA TRP A 474 28.72 1.20 -30.87
C TRP A 474 28.20 -0.22 -30.64
N MET A 475 28.17 -1.08 -31.66
CA MET A 475 27.76 -2.48 -31.51
C MET A 475 28.69 -3.30 -30.59
N SER A 476 29.93 -2.89 -30.41
CA SER A 476 30.93 -3.62 -29.61
C SER A 476 30.78 -3.39 -28.09
N THR A 477 30.11 -2.32 -27.68
CA THR A 477 30.00 -1.97 -26.24
C THR A 477 28.78 -2.61 -25.58
N ILE A 478 27.70 -2.86 -26.32
CA ILE A 478 26.46 -3.44 -25.79
C ILE A 478 26.59 -4.96 -25.59
N THR A 479 27.46 -5.63 -26.38
CA THR A 479 27.67 -7.08 -26.26
C THR A 479 28.53 -7.51 -25.07
N LYS A 480 29.15 -6.57 -24.34
CA LYS A 480 30.12 -6.88 -23.27
C LYS A 480 29.58 -6.84 -21.84
N ASN A 481 28.31 -6.55 -21.63
CA ASN A 481 27.75 -6.54 -20.27
C ASN A 481 26.61 -7.54 -20.09
N PRO A 482 26.90 -8.84 -19.85
CA PRO A 482 25.91 -9.88 -19.67
C PRO A 482 25.01 -9.68 -18.46
N MET A 483 25.45 -8.86 -17.46
CA MET A 483 24.72 -8.64 -16.21
C MET A 483 23.47 -7.75 -16.39
N ALA A 484 23.52 -6.74 -17.25
CA ALA A 484 22.38 -5.85 -17.52
C ALA A 484 21.24 -6.58 -18.26
N ARG A 485 21.59 -7.50 -19.16
CA ARG A 485 20.63 -8.34 -19.89
C ARG A 485 19.94 -9.37 -18.98
N GLN A 486 20.65 -9.88 -17.99
CA GLN A 486 20.14 -10.93 -17.10
C GLN A 486 19.23 -10.35 -16.01
N LEU A 487 19.51 -9.15 -15.49
CA LEU A 487 18.70 -8.46 -14.46
C LEU A 487 17.36 -7.96 -15.04
N GLY A 488 17.35 -7.32 -16.21
CA GLY A 488 16.11 -6.85 -16.85
C GLY A 488 15.15 -7.99 -17.24
N ASN A 489 15.70 -9.05 -17.84
CA ASN A 489 14.89 -10.19 -18.30
C ASN A 489 14.41 -11.09 -17.16
N THR A 490 15.12 -11.17 -16.04
CA THR A 490 14.75 -12.05 -14.91
C THR A 490 13.68 -11.37 -14.05
N LEU A 491 13.81 -10.07 -13.75
CA LEU A 491 12.81 -9.29 -13.01
C LEU A 491 11.48 -9.21 -13.80
N MET A 492 11.54 -8.88 -15.09
CA MET A 492 10.35 -8.84 -15.95
C MET A 492 9.65 -10.20 -16.06
N ARG A 493 10.42 -11.30 -16.15
CA ARG A 493 9.84 -12.65 -16.21
C ARG A 493 9.18 -13.08 -14.91
N GLU A 494 9.73 -12.72 -13.76
CA GLU A 494 9.16 -13.09 -12.45
C GLU A 494 7.95 -12.23 -12.09
N VAL A 495 8.01 -10.93 -12.29
CA VAL A 495 6.87 -10.02 -12.07
C VAL A 495 5.73 -10.34 -13.05
N THR A 496 6.04 -10.57 -14.32
CA THR A 496 5.03 -10.96 -15.32
C THR A 496 4.46 -12.35 -15.03
N ARG A 497 5.26 -13.33 -14.57
CA ARG A 497 4.77 -14.65 -14.16
C ARG A 497 3.93 -14.61 -12.91
N GLY A 498 4.34 -13.85 -11.90
CA GLY A 498 3.57 -13.63 -10.68
C GLY A 498 2.23 -12.96 -10.97
N LEU A 499 2.24 -11.87 -11.72
CA LEU A 499 1.03 -11.12 -12.11
C LEU A 499 0.11 -11.91 -13.05
N LEU A 500 0.64 -12.66 -14.02
CA LEU A 500 -0.17 -13.52 -14.91
C LEU A 500 -0.86 -14.64 -14.14
N GLY A 501 -0.21 -15.20 -13.11
CA GLY A 501 -0.81 -16.19 -12.22
C GLY A 501 -1.93 -15.60 -11.37
N VAL A 502 -1.72 -14.41 -10.80
CA VAL A 502 -2.67 -13.68 -9.96
C VAL A 502 -3.87 -13.17 -10.78
N LEU A 503 -3.64 -12.83 -12.04
CA LEU A 503 -4.65 -12.23 -12.93
C LEU A 503 -5.55 -13.26 -13.64
N GLY A 504 -5.37 -14.56 -13.37
CA GLY A 504 -6.20 -15.62 -13.95
C GLY A 504 -6.04 -15.81 -15.47
N LEU A 505 -5.01 -15.24 -16.08
CA LEU A 505 -4.72 -15.41 -17.51
C LEU A 505 -4.01 -16.74 -17.71
N LYS A 506 -4.77 -17.81 -18.01
CA LYS A 506 -4.23 -19.08 -18.46
C LYS A 506 -3.47 -18.86 -19.77
N LYS A 507 -2.23 -19.39 -19.86
CA LYS A 507 -1.51 -19.54 -21.11
C LYS A 507 -2.43 -20.24 -22.12
N GLY A 508 -2.83 -19.53 -23.18
CA GLY A 508 -3.29 -20.17 -24.40
C GLY A 508 -2.16 -21.06 -24.93
N ARG A 509 -2.55 -22.25 -25.34
CA ARG A 509 -1.64 -23.23 -25.98
C ARG A 509 -1.05 -22.68 -27.26
#